data_709d9562c8eb31fbad82daecab8df41c
#
_entry.id   709d9562c8eb31fbad82daecab8df41c
#
_cell.length_a   1.000
_cell.length_b   1.000
_cell.length_c   1.000
_cell.angle_alpha   90.00
_cell.angle_beta   90.00
_cell.angle_gamma   90.00
#
_symmetry.space_group_name_H-M   'P 1'
#
loop_
_entity.id
_entity.type
_entity.pdbx_description
1 polymer ?
#
loop_
_entity_poly.entity_id
_entity_poly.type
_entity_poly.pdbx_seq_one_letter_code
_entity_poly.pdbx_strand_id
1 'polypeptide(L)'
;SGGRWRKTTLAYHFLNLTPDLKGNEVKKIIARAFHEWSRVTPLRFYETPTSPKADIHIQFSRLQHGDFAPFDGPGRVLAHAYFPEDGRAHFDEDEQWSEGTAQGINLHIVATHEFGHLLGLGHSKEQAALMAPFYMGYRPKFRLHADDIAGIQSLYGTRLGKRHHTATRRVAQPAPPPRSRARWMPHGRREDEGAERPTRSPIPHDVPDPCTAQLDAITMGPDGRTYAFSGAYCWVVTDTGVQQGYPVATSSLWSGLPASLSAAAHSKHTGHTFFFAGDKYWRYRGFASDPGYPKMMSSTGLPSNVDAALMFRDRIYVFKGGEYWRWNEYHEQAVHGYPRKMATTWRGVPSSPDAALTWGNGHSFFFKDGRYWRINSHSRRTEPGYPRDTAAVWMGCSRSLKQHDVVWDDV
;
A
#
# COMPACT_ATOMS: atom_id res chain seq x y z
N SER A 1 8.39 -1.61 6.62
CA SER A 1 8.69 -0.20 6.86
C SER A 1 8.67 0.51 5.54
N GLY A 2 7.88 1.58 5.44
CA GLY A 2 7.92 2.54 4.34
C GLY A 2 9.31 3.19 4.25
N GLY A 3 9.51 4.04 3.22
CA GLY A 3 10.70 4.88 3.12
C GLY A 3 10.89 5.75 4.36
N ARG A 4 11.92 6.58 4.35
CA ARG A 4 12.11 7.62 5.37
C ARG A 4 12.35 8.96 4.70
N TRP A 5 12.04 10.05 5.38
CA TRP A 5 12.42 11.38 4.93
C TRP A 5 13.94 11.52 4.86
N ARG A 6 14.44 12.15 3.79
CA ARG A 6 15.88 12.41 3.63
C ARG A 6 16.37 13.58 4.46
N LYS A 7 15.45 14.41 4.95
CA LYS A 7 15.71 15.57 5.80
C LYS A 7 15.14 15.37 7.20
N THR A 8 15.67 16.09 8.17
CA THR A 8 15.25 15.98 9.58
C THR A 8 14.40 17.16 10.06
N THR A 9 14.19 18.17 9.23
CA THR A 9 13.31 19.30 9.52
C THR A 9 12.17 19.31 8.51
N LEU A 10 10.95 19.14 8.98
CA LEU A 10 9.74 18.95 8.18
C LEU A 10 8.74 20.07 8.47
N ALA A 11 8.21 20.66 7.41
CA ALA A 11 7.14 21.66 7.50
C ALA A 11 5.79 20.96 7.36
N TYR A 12 4.81 21.32 8.19
CA TYR A 12 3.44 20.83 8.02
C TYR A 12 2.45 21.98 7.80
N HIS A 13 1.35 21.69 7.11
CA HIS A 13 0.30 22.63 6.77
C HIS A 13 -1.06 22.00 6.98
N PHE A 14 -2.01 22.77 7.51
CA PHE A 14 -3.40 22.38 7.61
C PHE A 14 -4.15 22.81 6.34
N LEU A 15 -4.76 21.86 5.65
CA LEU A 15 -5.68 22.16 4.55
C LEU A 15 -7.03 22.66 5.11
N ASN A 16 -7.45 22.09 6.24
CA ASN A 16 -8.61 22.53 7.03
C ASN A 16 -8.44 22.08 8.50
N LEU A 17 -9.43 22.36 9.33
CA LEU A 17 -9.48 21.97 10.74
C LEU A 17 -10.86 21.37 11.04
N THR A 18 -10.94 20.45 12.02
CA THR A 18 -12.22 19.93 12.52
C THR A 18 -12.99 21.03 13.29
N PRO A 19 -14.31 21.11 13.17
CA PRO A 19 -15.16 21.99 13.97
C PRO A 19 -15.39 21.50 15.40
N ASP A 20 -15.08 20.24 15.73
CA ASP A 20 -15.32 19.63 17.05
C ASP A 20 -14.51 20.29 18.18
N LEU A 21 -13.38 20.87 17.82
CA LEU A 21 -12.46 21.53 18.73
C LEU A 21 -12.13 22.94 18.25
N LYS A 22 -11.78 23.83 19.16
CA LYS A 22 -11.33 25.18 18.78
C LYS A 22 -10.06 25.08 17.92
N GLY A 23 -9.98 25.84 16.83
CA GLY A 23 -8.90 25.71 15.85
C GLY A 23 -7.49 25.88 16.44
N ASN A 24 -7.29 26.76 17.43
CA ASN A 24 -6.02 26.91 18.15
C ASN A 24 -5.72 25.71 19.06
N GLU A 25 -6.72 24.97 19.48
CA GLU A 25 -6.61 23.75 20.27
C GLU A 25 -6.18 22.57 19.37
N VAL A 26 -6.83 22.41 18.21
CA VAL A 26 -6.41 21.44 17.17
C VAL A 26 -4.93 21.64 16.84
N LYS A 27 -4.50 22.87 16.56
CA LYS A 27 -3.11 23.17 16.24
C LYS A 27 -2.14 22.77 17.36
N LYS A 28 -2.50 23.01 18.62
CA LYS A 28 -1.70 22.61 19.79
C LYS A 28 -1.63 21.07 19.93
N ILE A 29 -2.74 20.38 19.67
CA ILE A 29 -2.81 18.91 19.73
C ILE A 29 -1.88 18.30 18.68
N ILE A 30 -1.97 18.75 17.44
CA ILE A 30 -1.13 18.30 16.34
C ILE A 30 0.36 18.59 16.60
N ALA A 31 0.68 19.79 17.08
CA ALA A 31 2.06 20.12 17.46
C ALA A 31 2.60 19.20 18.57
N ARG A 32 1.77 18.83 19.56
CA ARG A 32 2.16 17.86 20.60
C ARG A 32 2.35 16.45 20.02
N ALA A 33 1.51 16.02 19.10
CA ALA A 33 1.65 14.73 18.43
C ALA A 33 3.00 14.62 17.69
N PHE A 34 3.40 15.64 16.95
CA PHE A 34 4.75 15.72 16.37
C PHE A 34 5.85 15.78 17.44
N HIS A 35 5.58 16.46 18.55
CA HIS A 35 6.56 16.58 19.64
C HIS A 35 6.90 15.22 20.26
N GLU A 36 5.96 14.29 20.36
CA GLU A 36 6.24 12.94 20.87
C GLU A 36 7.36 12.26 20.08
N TRP A 37 7.36 12.35 18.75
CA TRP A 37 8.41 11.82 17.90
C TRP A 37 9.72 12.60 17.95
N SER A 38 9.64 13.94 18.01
CA SER A 38 10.84 14.78 18.12
C SER A 38 11.56 14.68 19.48
N ARG A 39 10.88 14.20 20.51
CA ARG A 39 11.53 13.92 21.81
C ARG A 39 12.54 12.78 21.76
N VAL A 40 12.32 11.81 20.89
CA VAL A 40 13.10 10.57 20.81
C VAL A 40 13.99 10.47 19.57
N THR A 41 13.89 11.42 18.63
CA THR A 41 14.65 11.47 17.37
C THR A 41 15.25 12.87 17.13
N PRO A 42 16.15 13.05 16.16
CA PRO A 42 16.64 14.36 15.73
C PRO A 42 15.62 15.15 14.89
N LEU A 43 14.42 14.60 14.59
CA LEU A 43 13.40 15.25 13.79
C LEU A 43 12.87 16.53 14.44
N ARG A 44 12.57 17.52 13.58
CA ARG A 44 11.98 18.80 13.96
C ARG A 44 10.80 19.10 13.06
N PHE A 45 9.74 19.64 13.62
CA PHE A 45 8.51 19.96 12.91
C PHE A 45 8.12 21.42 13.17
N TYR A 46 7.58 22.09 12.16
CA TYR A 46 7.05 23.43 12.28
C TYR A 46 5.86 23.64 11.33
N GLU A 47 4.89 24.41 11.78
CA GLU A 47 3.76 24.80 10.96
C GLU A 47 4.18 25.85 9.90
N THR A 48 3.72 25.69 8.67
CA THR A 48 3.88 26.69 7.60
C THR A 48 2.51 27.18 7.16
N PRO A 49 2.35 28.50 6.90
CA PRO A 49 1.06 29.04 6.47
C PRO A 49 0.71 28.70 5.01
N THR A 50 1.65 28.21 4.23
CA THR A 50 1.48 27.98 2.78
C THR A 50 1.71 26.53 2.39
N SER A 51 0.69 25.92 1.74
CA SER A 51 0.73 24.54 1.27
C SER A 51 1.95 24.20 0.38
N PRO A 52 2.36 25.00 -0.63
CA PRO A 52 3.49 24.65 -1.49
C PRO A 52 4.84 24.51 -0.78
N LYS A 53 4.95 24.97 0.46
CA LYS A 53 6.17 24.86 1.28
C LYS A 53 6.11 23.74 2.31
N ALA A 54 4.97 23.06 2.40
CA ALA A 54 4.78 21.99 3.35
C ALA A 54 5.29 20.66 2.80
N ASP A 55 5.87 19.86 3.68
CA ASP A 55 6.21 18.47 3.46
C ASP A 55 5.05 17.55 3.83
N ILE A 56 4.27 17.99 4.82
CA ILE A 56 3.17 17.24 5.40
C ILE A 56 1.90 18.08 5.27
N HIS A 57 0.83 17.46 4.78
CA HIS A 57 -0.48 18.06 4.63
C HIS A 57 -1.49 17.35 5.52
N ILE A 58 -2.18 18.10 6.36
CA ILE A 58 -3.16 17.60 7.33
C ILE A 58 -4.54 18.03 6.90
N GLN A 59 -5.44 17.07 6.76
CA GLN A 59 -6.81 17.27 6.28
C GLN A 59 -7.81 16.51 7.14
N PHE A 60 -8.92 17.15 7.45
CA PHE A 60 -10.11 16.52 8.02
C PHE A 60 -11.16 16.40 6.91
N SER A 61 -11.67 15.20 6.67
CA SER A 61 -12.55 14.96 5.53
C SER A 61 -13.53 13.84 5.83
N ARG A 62 -14.67 13.89 5.17
CA ARG A 62 -15.72 12.86 5.25
C ARG A 62 -15.67 11.98 4.02
N LEU A 63 -15.98 10.72 4.20
CA LEU A 63 -16.20 9.78 3.10
C LEU A 63 -15.14 9.89 1.99
N GLN A 64 -15.54 10.34 0.79
CA GLN A 64 -14.67 10.53 -0.37
C GLN A 64 -13.94 11.86 -0.28
N HIS A 65 -12.61 11.84 -0.22
CA HIS A 65 -11.82 13.04 -0.03
C HIS A 65 -10.58 13.16 -0.95
N GLY A 66 -10.64 12.47 -2.10
CA GLY A 66 -9.66 12.65 -3.17
C GLY A 66 -8.51 11.66 -3.16
N ASP A 67 -8.55 10.66 -2.29
CA ASP A 67 -7.64 9.54 -2.28
C ASP A 67 -8.36 8.18 -2.43
N PHE A 68 -7.58 7.08 -2.35
CA PHE A 68 -8.09 5.72 -2.57
C PHE A 68 -8.64 5.06 -1.30
N ALA A 69 -8.52 5.72 -0.15
CA ALA A 69 -8.93 5.24 1.15
C ALA A 69 -10.06 6.10 1.73
N PRO A 70 -11.26 6.11 1.09
CA PRO A 70 -12.38 6.89 1.62
C PRO A 70 -12.72 6.43 3.03
N PHE A 71 -13.08 7.38 3.87
CA PHE A 71 -13.61 7.10 5.19
C PHE A 71 -14.97 6.41 5.12
N ASP A 72 -15.34 5.74 6.17
CA ASP A 72 -16.52 4.88 6.23
C ASP A 72 -17.60 5.37 7.21
N GLY A 73 -17.47 6.62 7.66
CA GLY A 73 -18.36 7.25 8.63
C GLY A 73 -18.00 6.88 10.07
N PRO A 74 -18.81 7.27 11.07
CA PRO A 74 -18.46 7.14 12.48
C PRO A 74 -17.96 5.76 12.88
N GLY A 75 -16.78 5.69 13.50
CA GLY A 75 -16.12 4.47 13.94
C GLY A 75 -15.35 3.75 12.83
N ARG A 76 -14.60 2.71 13.19
CA ARG A 76 -13.73 1.86 12.34
C ARG A 76 -12.47 2.55 11.86
N VAL A 77 -12.46 3.23 10.69
CA VAL A 77 -11.28 3.94 10.16
C VAL A 77 -11.31 5.36 10.66
N LEU A 78 -10.52 5.67 11.67
CA LEU A 78 -10.48 7.00 12.30
C LEU A 78 -9.64 8.01 11.52
N ALA A 79 -8.56 7.54 10.92
CA ALA A 79 -7.60 8.34 10.17
C ALA A 79 -6.74 7.42 9.30
N HIS A 80 -5.96 7.99 8.40
CA HIS A 80 -4.89 7.31 7.68
C HIS A 80 -3.80 8.29 7.26
N ALA A 81 -2.58 7.79 7.11
CA ALA A 81 -1.45 8.58 6.64
C ALA A 81 -0.60 7.80 5.65
N TYR A 82 0.08 8.54 4.79
CA TYR A 82 0.91 8.01 3.73
C TYR A 82 2.37 8.02 4.12
N PHE A 83 3.09 6.94 3.78
CA PHE A 83 4.51 6.82 4.07
C PHE A 83 5.34 7.92 3.39
N PRO A 84 6.56 8.23 3.91
CA PRO A 84 7.46 9.18 3.26
C PRO A 84 7.80 8.78 1.79
N GLU A 85 7.89 9.70 0.88
CA GLU A 85 7.83 11.17 1.05
C GLU A 85 6.51 11.75 0.50
N ASP A 86 5.37 11.02 0.62
CA ASP A 86 4.04 11.50 0.23
C ASP A 86 3.57 12.64 1.17
N GLY A 87 3.56 12.38 2.47
CA GLY A 87 3.32 13.39 3.50
C GLY A 87 1.86 13.75 3.76
N ARG A 88 0.87 13.04 3.21
CA ARG A 88 -0.55 13.30 3.50
C ARG A 88 -0.99 12.57 4.77
N ALA A 89 -1.76 13.24 5.62
CA ALA A 89 -2.46 12.68 6.77
C ALA A 89 -3.91 13.16 6.78
N HIS A 90 -4.84 12.23 6.74
CA HIS A 90 -6.26 12.47 6.68
C HIS A 90 -6.94 11.91 7.93
N PHE A 91 -7.86 12.69 8.47
CA PHE A 91 -8.65 12.38 9.66
C PHE A 91 -10.14 12.34 9.28
N ASP A 92 -10.87 11.32 9.74
CA ASP A 92 -12.30 11.22 9.44
C ASP A 92 -13.08 12.29 10.22
N GLU A 93 -13.73 13.21 9.49
CA GLU A 93 -14.56 14.28 10.05
C GLU A 93 -15.95 13.79 10.45
N ASP A 94 -16.28 12.51 10.23
CA ASP A 94 -17.48 11.87 10.77
C ASP A 94 -17.26 11.33 12.19
N GLU A 95 -16.01 11.34 12.68
CA GLU A 95 -15.68 11.03 14.08
C GLU A 95 -15.94 12.22 14.99
N GLN A 96 -16.22 11.94 16.26
CA GLN A 96 -16.31 12.98 17.29
C GLN A 96 -14.92 13.17 17.93
N TRP A 97 -14.17 14.13 17.43
CA TRP A 97 -12.83 14.42 17.93
C TRP A 97 -12.85 15.07 19.31
N SER A 98 -12.00 14.58 20.18
CA SER A 98 -11.91 15.06 21.57
C SER A 98 -10.47 15.14 22.04
N GLU A 99 -10.26 15.82 23.18
CA GLU A 99 -8.97 15.89 23.86
C GLU A 99 -9.16 15.87 25.38
N GLY A 100 -8.30 15.12 26.06
CA GLY A 100 -8.29 15.07 27.53
C GLY A 100 -9.47 14.34 28.17
N THR A 101 -10.30 13.65 27.40
CA THR A 101 -11.48 12.92 27.85
C THR A 101 -11.57 11.53 27.23
N ALA A 102 -12.26 10.61 27.88
CA ALA A 102 -12.58 9.30 27.34
C ALA A 102 -13.82 9.29 26.44
N GLN A 103 -14.54 10.40 26.32
CA GLN A 103 -15.68 10.55 25.40
C GLN A 103 -15.17 10.99 24.04
N GLY A 104 -15.67 10.39 22.99
CA GLY A 104 -15.21 10.61 21.62
C GLY A 104 -13.84 9.97 21.33
N ILE A 105 -13.25 10.34 20.21
CA ILE A 105 -11.96 9.86 19.74
C ILE A 105 -10.87 10.87 20.09
N ASN A 106 -9.83 10.43 20.81
CA ASN A 106 -8.76 11.34 21.23
C ASN A 106 -7.84 11.70 20.06
N LEU A 107 -7.93 12.94 19.58
CA LEU A 107 -7.17 13.43 18.42
C LEU A 107 -5.65 13.34 18.64
N HIS A 108 -5.14 13.59 19.86
CA HIS A 108 -3.71 13.52 20.13
C HIS A 108 -3.13 12.11 19.92
N ILE A 109 -3.84 11.08 20.39
CA ILE A 109 -3.38 9.70 20.28
C ILE A 109 -3.43 9.23 18.83
N VAL A 110 -4.56 9.49 18.11
CA VAL A 110 -4.71 9.13 16.71
C VAL A 110 -3.69 9.87 15.85
N ALA A 111 -3.54 11.19 16.02
CA ALA A 111 -2.55 11.95 15.26
C ALA A 111 -1.11 11.47 15.52
N THR A 112 -0.78 11.09 16.77
CA THR A 112 0.56 10.56 17.04
C THR A 112 0.79 9.23 16.32
N HIS A 113 -0.22 8.35 16.23
CA HIS A 113 -0.16 7.10 15.47
C HIS A 113 0.05 7.38 13.97
N GLU A 114 -0.79 8.22 13.37
CA GLU A 114 -0.72 8.56 11.94
C GLU A 114 0.63 9.21 11.59
N PHE A 115 1.18 10.02 12.49
CA PHE A 115 2.50 10.61 12.27
C PHE A 115 3.62 9.58 12.37
N GLY A 116 3.44 8.47 13.06
CA GLY A 116 4.33 7.32 12.95
C GLY A 116 4.40 6.79 11.53
N HIS A 117 3.26 6.66 10.84
CA HIS A 117 3.20 6.27 9.43
C HIS A 117 3.83 7.33 8.51
N LEU A 118 3.51 8.61 8.70
CA LEU A 118 4.16 9.73 7.99
C LEU A 118 5.69 9.71 8.10
N LEU A 119 6.20 9.12 9.17
CA LEU A 119 7.64 9.01 9.43
C LEU A 119 8.23 7.66 8.98
N GLY A 120 7.44 6.75 8.43
CA GLY A 120 7.90 5.49 7.86
C GLY A 120 7.72 4.26 8.74
N LEU A 121 7.05 4.36 9.88
CA LEU A 121 6.72 3.21 10.73
C LEU A 121 5.50 2.47 10.18
N GLY A 122 5.59 1.17 10.04
CA GLY A 122 4.42 0.29 9.87
C GLY A 122 3.79 -0.06 11.22
N HIS A 123 2.70 -0.83 11.17
CA HIS A 123 2.06 -1.34 12.38
C HIS A 123 2.99 -2.26 13.17
N SER A 124 2.95 -2.12 14.50
CA SER A 124 3.65 -2.99 15.45
C SER A 124 2.86 -4.26 15.74
N LYS A 125 3.57 -5.36 16.02
CA LYS A 125 2.99 -6.59 16.56
C LYS A 125 2.82 -6.52 18.09
N GLU A 126 3.46 -5.56 18.74
CA GLU A 126 3.35 -5.30 20.17
C GLU A 126 2.03 -4.56 20.45
N GLN A 127 1.11 -5.22 21.12
CA GLN A 127 -0.24 -4.68 21.37
C GLN A 127 -0.25 -3.42 22.26
N ALA A 128 0.78 -3.26 23.11
CA ALA A 128 0.92 -2.09 23.98
C ALA A 128 1.54 -0.88 23.27
N ALA A 129 2.16 -1.07 22.09
CA ALA A 129 2.73 -0.01 21.29
C ALA A 129 1.65 0.94 20.75
N LEU A 130 2.02 2.20 20.52
CA LEU A 130 1.16 3.16 19.84
C LEU A 130 0.88 2.71 18.41
N MET A 131 1.90 2.19 17.73
CA MET A 131 1.79 1.71 16.35
C MET A 131 1.08 0.35 16.22
N ALA A 132 0.45 -0.19 17.27
CA ALA A 132 -0.47 -1.32 17.15
C ALA A 132 -1.68 -0.94 16.26
N PRO A 133 -2.25 -1.89 15.46
CA PRO A 133 -3.26 -1.58 14.45
C PRO A 133 -4.66 -1.21 14.99
N PHE A 134 -4.81 -1.06 16.30
CA PHE A 134 -6.10 -0.80 16.95
C PHE A 134 -6.02 0.37 17.93
N TYR A 135 -6.97 1.29 17.81
CA TYR A 135 -7.13 2.37 18.79
C TYR A 135 -7.62 1.82 20.13
N MET A 136 -6.82 2.01 21.18
CA MET A 136 -7.08 1.49 22.52
C MET A 136 -7.77 2.51 23.45
N GLY A 137 -8.33 3.58 22.91
CA GLY A 137 -9.00 4.64 23.66
C GLY A 137 -8.03 5.66 24.30
N TYR A 138 -8.63 6.61 25.03
CA TYR A 138 -7.90 7.69 25.71
C TYR A 138 -6.99 7.16 26.83
N ARG A 139 -5.74 7.62 26.83
CA ARG A 139 -4.73 7.32 27.86
C ARG A 139 -4.25 8.62 28.54
N PRO A 140 -4.64 8.91 29.79
CA PRO A 140 -4.34 10.20 30.44
C PRO A 140 -2.85 10.56 30.55
N LYS A 141 -1.97 9.57 30.58
CA LYS A 141 -0.51 9.73 30.66
C LYS A 141 0.16 9.04 29.47
N PHE A 142 -0.35 9.34 28.28
CA PHE A 142 0.16 8.76 27.05
C PHE A 142 1.68 8.97 26.88
N ARG A 143 2.38 7.91 26.49
CA ARG A 143 3.80 7.92 26.11
C ARG A 143 4.02 6.87 25.02
N LEU A 144 4.99 7.14 24.14
CA LEU A 144 5.46 6.15 23.18
C LEU A 144 5.98 4.90 23.90
N HIS A 145 5.62 3.74 23.38
CA HIS A 145 6.13 2.46 23.85
C HIS A 145 7.60 2.28 23.43
N ALA A 146 8.33 1.39 24.09
CA ALA A 146 9.72 1.11 23.76
C ALA A 146 9.88 0.60 22.31
N ASP A 147 8.91 -0.15 21.79
CA ASP A 147 8.87 -0.63 20.41
C ASP A 147 8.74 0.52 19.41
N ASP A 148 7.83 1.47 19.65
CA ASP A 148 7.67 2.69 18.84
C ASP A 148 8.97 3.49 18.78
N ILE A 149 9.61 3.65 19.95
CA ILE A 149 10.88 4.38 20.08
C ILE A 149 12.00 3.66 19.33
N ALA A 150 12.13 2.36 19.49
CA ALA A 150 13.14 1.56 18.79
C ALA A 150 12.94 1.61 17.27
N GLY A 151 11.68 1.50 16.82
CA GLY A 151 11.31 1.59 15.42
C GLY A 151 11.72 2.92 14.80
N ILE A 152 11.31 4.05 15.39
CA ILE A 152 11.61 5.36 14.83
C ILE A 152 13.11 5.71 14.90
N GLN A 153 13.79 5.28 15.96
CA GLN A 153 15.24 5.49 16.10
C GLN A 153 16.05 4.63 15.12
N SER A 154 15.53 3.49 14.67
CA SER A 154 16.16 2.71 13.61
C SER A 154 16.16 3.45 12.26
N LEU A 155 15.17 4.31 12.02
CA LEU A 155 15.05 5.12 10.80
C LEU A 155 15.85 6.41 10.85
N TYR A 156 15.83 7.12 12.00
CA TYR A 156 16.37 8.50 12.11
C TYR A 156 17.48 8.68 13.14
N GLY A 157 17.82 7.64 13.89
CA GLY A 157 18.77 7.73 14.98
C GLY A 157 18.18 8.33 16.25
N THR A 158 18.97 8.36 17.31
CA THR A 158 18.59 8.91 18.61
C THR A 158 18.80 10.42 18.66
N ARG A 159 17.99 11.11 19.46
CA ARG A 159 18.23 12.51 19.77
C ARG A 159 19.53 12.62 20.60
N LEU A 160 20.56 13.28 20.07
CA LEU A 160 21.79 13.55 20.81
C LEU A 160 21.47 14.44 22.02
N GLY A 161 21.33 13.83 23.17
CA GLY A 161 21.26 14.55 24.45
C GLY A 161 22.58 15.29 24.70
N LYS A 162 22.53 16.47 25.35
CA LYS A 162 23.72 17.12 25.90
C LYS A 162 24.53 16.08 26.67
N ARG A 163 25.77 15.84 26.24
CA ARG A 163 26.69 14.91 26.91
C ARG A 163 26.86 15.34 28.35
N HIS A 164 26.30 14.62 29.31
CA HIS A 164 26.87 14.53 30.63
C HIS A 164 28.13 13.66 30.52
N HIS A 165 29.28 14.26 30.70
CA HIS A 165 30.54 13.55 30.86
C HIS A 165 30.47 12.69 32.11
N THR A 166 30.19 11.42 31.99
CA THR A 166 30.62 10.42 32.92
C THR A 166 31.73 9.62 32.25
N ALA A 167 32.94 9.83 32.78
CA ALA A 167 34.10 9.11 32.31
C ALA A 167 33.96 7.62 32.66
N THR A 168 33.69 6.78 31.70
CA THR A 168 33.86 5.33 31.83
C THR A 168 35.12 4.90 31.07
N ARG A 169 36.01 4.35 31.87
CA ARG A 169 37.33 3.79 31.55
C ARG A 169 37.30 2.90 30.32
N ARG A 170 38.04 3.29 29.28
CA ARG A 170 38.27 2.47 28.09
C ARG A 170 39.07 1.22 28.49
N VAL A 171 38.48 0.05 28.21
CA VAL A 171 39.24 -1.18 28.05
C VAL A 171 39.71 -1.21 26.59
N ALA A 172 41.02 -1.29 26.43
CA ALA A 172 41.66 -1.31 25.11
C ALA A 172 41.34 -2.62 24.35
N GLN A 173 40.86 -2.50 23.13
CA GLN A 173 40.84 -3.59 22.16
C GLN A 173 42.14 -3.63 21.38
N PRO A 174 42.67 -4.80 21.00
CA PRO A 174 43.93 -4.93 20.27
C PRO A 174 43.78 -4.47 18.80
N ALA A 175 44.83 -3.86 18.27
CA ALA A 175 44.94 -3.31 16.94
C ALA A 175 44.91 -4.38 15.84
N PRO A 176 44.30 -4.10 14.67
CA PRO A 176 44.36 -4.98 13.50
C PRO A 176 45.72 -4.87 12.79
N PRO A 177 46.19 -5.95 12.08
CA PRO A 177 47.48 -5.98 11.43
C PRO A 177 47.58 -5.07 10.20
N PRO A 178 48.80 -4.65 9.77
CA PRO A 178 49.03 -3.65 8.75
C PRO A 178 48.71 -4.20 7.34
N ARG A 179 47.97 -3.39 6.58
CA ARG A 179 47.73 -3.64 5.15
C ARG A 179 48.92 -3.29 4.30
N SER A 180 49.38 -4.23 3.48
CA SER A 180 50.44 -4.04 2.48
C SER A 180 50.03 -3.01 1.42
N ARG A 181 50.93 -2.09 1.18
CA ARG A 181 50.84 -1.08 0.10
C ARG A 181 51.06 -1.77 -1.25
N ALA A 182 50.07 -1.79 -2.10
CA ALA A 182 50.24 -2.03 -3.52
C ALA A 182 50.54 -0.68 -4.21
N ARG A 183 51.67 -0.67 -4.91
CA ARG A 183 52.25 0.48 -5.61
C ARG A 183 51.52 0.68 -6.93
N TRP A 184 50.96 1.85 -7.16
CA TRP A 184 50.40 2.25 -8.45
C TRP A 184 51.55 2.81 -9.35
N MET A 185 51.67 2.29 -10.56
CA MET A 185 52.46 2.88 -11.63
C MET A 185 51.52 3.53 -12.66
N PRO A 186 51.86 4.69 -13.22
CA PRO A 186 51.02 5.37 -14.20
C PRO A 186 51.35 4.92 -15.61
N HIS A 187 50.32 4.62 -16.40
CA HIS A 187 50.46 4.50 -17.85
C HIS A 187 49.39 5.30 -18.60
N GLY A 188 49.87 6.23 -19.42
CA GLY A 188 49.45 6.48 -20.80
C GLY A 188 48.12 7.25 -21.00
N ARG A 189 48.29 8.51 -21.38
CA ARG A 189 47.29 9.27 -22.13
C ARG A 189 46.83 8.49 -23.37
N ARG A 190 45.53 8.42 -23.56
CA ARG A 190 44.94 8.31 -24.91
C ARG A 190 43.80 9.32 -25.02
N GLU A 191 43.73 9.84 -26.22
CA GLU A 191 43.04 11.00 -26.69
C GLU A 191 41.51 10.87 -26.73
N ASP A 192 40.85 12.04 -26.68
CA ASP A 192 39.43 12.28 -26.89
C ASP A 192 38.89 11.58 -28.14
N GLU A 193 37.86 10.76 -27.95
CA GLU A 193 36.85 10.53 -28.99
C GLU A 193 35.49 10.62 -28.38
N GLY A 194 34.63 11.40 -29.01
CA GLY A 194 33.28 11.86 -28.73
C GLY A 194 32.40 10.95 -27.91
N ALA A 195 32.01 11.40 -26.74
CA ALA A 195 30.92 10.82 -26.00
C ALA A 195 29.59 11.14 -26.70
N GLU A 196 29.13 10.22 -27.53
CA GLU A 196 27.74 10.18 -27.98
C GLU A 196 26.82 10.03 -26.73
N ARG A 197 25.84 10.95 -26.60
CA ARG A 197 24.76 10.82 -25.68
C ARG A 197 24.13 9.44 -25.86
N PRO A 198 23.84 8.68 -24.78
CA PRO A 198 23.10 7.45 -24.92
C PRO A 198 21.73 7.77 -25.52
N THR A 199 21.52 7.39 -26.76
CA THR A 199 20.22 7.36 -27.41
C THR A 199 19.33 6.43 -26.59
N ARG A 200 18.23 6.98 -26.08
CA ARG A 200 17.14 6.23 -25.44
C ARG A 200 16.78 5.09 -26.39
N SER A 201 17.06 3.86 -26.00
CA SER A 201 16.63 2.69 -26.74
C SER A 201 15.14 2.80 -27.02
N PRO A 202 14.65 2.50 -28.23
CA PRO A 202 13.23 2.51 -28.50
C PRO A 202 12.54 1.54 -27.53
N ILE A 203 11.52 2.01 -26.80
CA ILE A 203 10.65 1.15 -26.00
C ILE A 203 10.07 0.12 -26.99
N PRO A 204 10.18 -1.18 -26.75
CA PRO A 204 9.53 -2.18 -27.60
C PRO A 204 8.06 -1.81 -27.75
N HIS A 205 7.53 -1.84 -28.97
CA HIS A 205 6.15 -1.46 -29.30
C HIS A 205 5.05 -2.32 -28.63
N ASP A 206 5.43 -3.21 -27.71
CA ASP A 206 4.57 -4.22 -27.08
C ASP A 206 4.40 -4.06 -25.56
N VAL A 207 4.95 -2.97 -24.98
CA VAL A 207 4.81 -2.69 -23.54
C VAL A 207 3.46 -2.02 -23.31
N PRO A 208 2.54 -2.64 -22.53
CA PRO A 208 1.20 -2.08 -22.32
C PRO A 208 1.28 -0.79 -21.50
N ASP A 209 0.56 0.23 -21.97
CA ASP A 209 0.35 1.48 -21.22
C ASP A 209 -0.62 1.21 -20.06
N PRO A 210 -0.24 1.46 -18.80
CA PRO A 210 -1.09 1.22 -17.64
C PRO A 210 -2.43 1.97 -17.71
N CYS A 211 -2.50 3.07 -18.45
CA CYS A 211 -3.71 3.89 -18.56
C CYS A 211 -4.76 3.32 -19.52
N THR A 212 -4.37 2.41 -20.40
CA THR A 212 -5.25 1.77 -21.38
C THR A 212 -5.27 0.25 -21.26
N ALA A 213 -4.37 -0.32 -20.49
CA ALA A 213 -4.28 -1.77 -20.33
C ALA A 213 -5.50 -2.34 -19.60
N GLN A 214 -5.98 -3.49 -20.11
CA GLN A 214 -6.95 -4.31 -19.40
C GLN A 214 -6.23 -5.24 -18.44
N LEU A 215 -6.77 -5.40 -17.23
CA LEU A 215 -6.22 -6.29 -16.23
C LEU A 215 -6.66 -7.73 -16.48
N ASP A 216 -5.70 -8.63 -16.64
CA ASP A 216 -5.94 -10.07 -16.74
C ASP A 216 -5.99 -10.72 -15.34
N ALA A 217 -5.25 -10.18 -14.40
CA ALA A 217 -5.22 -10.62 -13.01
C ALA A 217 -4.68 -9.52 -12.09
N ILE A 218 -5.02 -9.60 -10.81
CA ILE A 218 -4.43 -8.76 -9.76
C ILE A 218 -4.36 -9.55 -8.46
N THR A 219 -3.24 -9.48 -7.75
CA THR A 219 -3.08 -10.18 -6.47
C THR A 219 -2.04 -9.51 -5.59
N MET A 220 -2.11 -9.78 -4.30
CA MET A 220 -0.99 -9.50 -3.40
C MET A 220 0.15 -10.46 -3.70
N GLY A 221 1.38 -9.99 -3.69
CA GLY A 221 2.58 -10.80 -3.78
C GLY A 221 3.08 -11.30 -2.42
N PRO A 222 4.09 -12.17 -2.43
CA PRO A 222 4.69 -12.72 -1.21
C PRO A 222 5.44 -11.69 -0.38
N ASP A 223 5.81 -10.57 -0.97
CA ASP A 223 6.48 -9.42 -0.36
C ASP A 223 5.50 -8.36 0.17
N GLY A 224 4.19 -8.63 0.09
CA GLY A 224 3.13 -7.73 0.52
C GLY A 224 2.76 -6.63 -0.46
N ARG A 225 3.45 -6.56 -1.62
CA ARG A 225 3.08 -5.63 -2.69
C ARG A 225 1.90 -6.16 -3.49
N THR A 226 1.19 -5.27 -4.16
CA THR A 226 0.12 -5.66 -5.08
C THR A 226 0.61 -5.64 -6.51
N TYR A 227 0.38 -6.74 -7.21
CA TYR A 227 0.79 -6.94 -8.59
C TYR A 227 -0.45 -7.03 -9.49
N ALA A 228 -0.47 -6.19 -10.52
CA ALA A 228 -1.46 -6.20 -11.59
C ALA A 228 -0.81 -6.74 -12.86
N PHE A 229 -1.52 -7.58 -13.60
CA PHE A 229 -1.02 -8.29 -14.78
C PHE A 229 -1.83 -7.92 -16.00
N SER A 230 -1.12 -7.74 -17.12
CA SER A 230 -1.73 -7.59 -18.46
C SER A 230 -0.78 -8.17 -19.50
N GLY A 231 -1.21 -9.18 -20.24
CA GLY A 231 -0.36 -9.93 -21.15
C GLY A 231 0.88 -10.47 -20.47
N ALA A 232 2.03 -10.26 -21.08
CA ALA A 232 3.32 -10.74 -20.59
C ALA A 232 3.94 -9.84 -19.51
N TYR A 233 3.25 -8.78 -19.06
CA TYR A 233 3.79 -7.76 -18.19
C TYR A 233 3.04 -7.67 -16.86
N CYS A 234 3.73 -7.16 -15.85
CA CYS A 234 3.11 -6.82 -14.58
C CYS A 234 3.58 -5.46 -14.05
N TRP A 235 2.73 -4.84 -13.26
CA TRP A 235 2.98 -3.64 -12.49
C TRP A 235 2.93 -3.93 -11.00
N VAL A 236 3.73 -3.23 -10.21
CA VAL A 236 3.44 -3.03 -8.79
C VAL A 236 2.52 -1.82 -8.68
N VAL A 237 1.36 -2.06 -8.08
CA VAL A 237 0.35 -1.03 -7.82
C VAL A 237 0.46 -0.57 -6.37
N THR A 238 0.52 0.73 -6.20
CA THR A 238 0.57 1.43 -4.91
C THR A 238 -0.65 2.32 -4.76
N ASP A 239 -0.81 2.93 -3.61
CA ASP A 239 -1.88 3.90 -3.33
C ASP A 239 -1.86 5.13 -4.26
N THR A 240 -0.70 5.41 -4.88
CA THR A 240 -0.53 6.55 -5.81
C THR A 240 -0.50 6.15 -7.28
N GLY A 241 -0.76 4.87 -7.58
CA GLY A 241 -0.71 4.33 -8.93
C GLY A 241 0.43 3.34 -9.14
N VAL A 242 0.92 3.24 -10.36
CA VAL A 242 1.99 2.30 -10.73
C VAL A 242 3.34 2.77 -10.17
N GLN A 243 4.06 1.86 -9.52
CA GLN A 243 5.40 2.12 -9.01
C GLN A 243 6.38 2.41 -10.17
N GLN A 244 7.26 3.38 -9.98
CA GLN A 244 8.32 3.70 -10.95
C GLN A 244 9.21 2.48 -11.25
N GLY A 245 9.58 2.28 -12.51
CA GLY A 245 10.36 1.14 -12.98
C GLY A 245 9.51 -0.05 -13.48
N TYR A 246 8.19 0.09 -13.47
CA TYR A 246 7.24 -0.85 -14.06
C TYR A 246 6.60 -0.29 -15.33
N PRO A 247 6.07 -1.15 -16.25
CA PRO A 247 5.97 -2.59 -16.12
C PRO A 247 7.30 -3.33 -16.31
N VAL A 248 7.35 -4.53 -15.74
CA VAL A 248 8.42 -5.49 -16.03
C VAL A 248 7.80 -6.75 -16.64
N ALA A 249 8.59 -7.55 -17.37
CA ALA A 249 8.13 -8.83 -17.84
C ALA A 249 7.75 -9.73 -16.64
N THR A 250 6.57 -10.32 -16.64
CA THR A 250 6.09 -11.21 -15.58
C THR A 250 7.09 -12.34 -15.30
N SER A 251 7.69 -12.91 -16.36
CA SER A 251 8.69 -13.96 -16.29
C SER A 251 9.99 -13.57 -15.57
N SER A 252 10.29 -12.27 -15.47
CA SER A 252 11.46 -11.79 -14.72
C SER A 252 11.30 -11.90 -13.20
N LEU A 253 10.06 -11.92 -12.72
CA LEU A 253 9.73 -12.07 -11.30
C LEU A 253 9.25 -13.50 -10.98
N TRP A 254 8.34 -14.03 -11.80
CA TRP A 254 7.81 -15.39 -11.67
C TRP A 254 8.21 -16.23 -12.88
N SER A 255 9.39 -16.85 -12.81
CA SER A 255 9.88 -17.72 -13.89
C SER A 255 8.95 -18.90 -14.14
N GLY A 256 8.60 -19.15 -15.40
CA GLY A 256 7.75 -20.27 -15.82
C GLY A 256 6.25 -19.96 -15.86
N LEU A 257 5.81 -18.73 -15.56
CA LEU A 257 4.44 -18.31 -15.88
C LEU A 257 4.24 -18.08 -17.37
N PRO A 258 3.04 -18.34 -17.89
CA PRO A 258 2.69 -18.00 -19.27
C PRO A 258 2.57 -16.48 -19.45
N ALA A 259 2.62 -16.04 -20.70
CA ALA A 259 2.51 -14.62 -21.06
C ALA A 259 1.14 -14.00 -20.73
N SER A 260 0.08 -14.79 -20.58
CA SER A 260 -1.25 -14.31 -20.22
C SER A 260 -1.80 -15.15 -19.08
N LEU A 261 -2.21 -14.47 -18.03
CA LEU A 261 -2.90 -15.05 -16.88
C LEU A 261 -4.39 -14.75 -17.01
N SER A 262 -5.23 -15.52 -16.35
CA SER A 262 -6.67 -15.24 -16.26
C SER A 262 -7.13 -14.96 -14.83
N ALA A 263 -6.34 -15.36 -13.83
CA ALA A 263 -6.61 -15.09 -12.42
C ALA A 263 -5.36 -15.29 -11.57
N ALA A 264 -5.34 -14.65 -10.40
CA ALA A 264 -4.30 -14.88 -9.38
C ALA A 264 -4.88 -14.70 -7.98
N ALA A 265 -4.35 -15.45 -7.02
CA ALA A 265 -4.71 -15.30 -5.61
C ALA A 265 -3.53 -15.64 -4.70
N HIS A 266 -3.25 -14.80 -3.72
CA HIS A 266 -2.23 -15.06 -2.70
C HIS A 266 -2.87 -15.45 -1.37
N SER A 267 -2.43 -16.55 -0.79
CA SER A 267 -2.83 -16.99 0.53
C SER A 267 -1.84 -16.53 1.59
N LYS A 268 -2.29 -15.66 2.49
CA LYS A 268 -1.50 -15.25 3.66
C LYS A 268 -1.26 -16.39 4.66
N HIS A 269 -2.10 -17.44 4.63
CA HIS A 269 -1.98 -18.57 5.55
C HIS A 269 -0.86 -19.52 5.16
N THR A 270 -0.79 -19.86 3.87
CA THR A 270 0.20 -20.81 3.36
C THR A 270 1.44 -20.13 2.79
N GLY A 271 1.35 -18.82 2.54
CA GLY A 271 2.39 -18.06 1.85
C GLY A 271 2.49 -18.37 0.36
N HIS A 272 1.52 -19.13 -0.19
CA HIS A 272 1.51 -19.48 -1.59
C HIS A 272 0.75 -18.46 -2.43
N THR A 273 1.26 -18.22 -3.63
CA THR A 273 0.55 -17.50 -4.70
C THR A 273 0.13 -18.49 -5.77
N PHE A 274 -1.14 -18.47 -6.12
CA PHE A 274 -1.72 -19.31 -7.17
C PHE A 274 -2.01 -18.46 -8.39
N PHE A 275 -1.60 -18.94 -9.57
CA PHE A 275 -1.88 -18.33 -10.86
C PHE A 275 -2.65 -19.31 -11.72
N PHE A 276 -3.58 -18.81 -12.50
CA PHE A 276 -4.45 -19.59 -13.37
C PHE A 276 -4.34 -19.07 -14.80
N ALA A 277 -4.23 -19.98 -15.76
CA ALA A 277 -4.23 -19.67 -17.17
C ALA A 277 -4.69 -20.89 -17.99
N GLY A 278 -5.70 -20.71 -18.81
CA GLY A 278 -6.26 -21.78 -19.64
C GLY A 278 -6.79 -22.94 -18.79
N ASP A 279 -6.24 -24.11 -19.01
CA ASP A 279 -6.56 -25.37 -18.35
C ASP A 279 -5.58 -25.75 -17.24
N LYS A 280 -4.67 -24.82 -16.87
CA LYS A 280 -3.59 -25.06 -15.90
C LYS A 280 -3.59 -24.04 -14.77
N TYR A 281 -2.96 -24.44 -13.65
CA TYR A 281 -2.64 -23.56 -12.55
C TYR A 281 -1.24 -23.81 -12.03
N TRP A 282 -0.63 -22.74 -11.50
CA TRP A 282 0.71 -22.71 -10.91
C TRP A 282 0.62 -22.38 -9.43
N ARG A 283 1.53 -22.89 -8.65
CA ARG A 283 1.72 -22.54 -7.25
C ARG A 283 3.15 -22.07 -7.02
N TYR A 284 3.26 -20.93 -6.36
CA TYR A 284 4.54 -20.32 -6.02
C TYR A 284 4.67 -20.12 -4.52
N ARG A 285 5.90 -20.34 -4.01
CA ARG A 285 6.30 -19.94 -2.68
C ARG A 285 7.34 -18.82 -2.81
N GLY A 286 7.03 -17.63 -2.29
CA GLY A 286 7.77 -16.46 -2.71
C GLY A 286 7.62 -16.24 -4.22
N PHE A 287 8.73 -16.02 -4.89
CA PHE A 287 8.78 -15.89 -6.35
C PHE A 287 9.25 -17.19 -7.06
N ALA A 288 9.43 -18.28 -6.33
CA ALA A 288 9.84 -19.57 -6.87
C ALA A 288 8.64 -20.50 -7.08
N SER A 289 8.57 -21.12 -8.25
CA SER A 289 7.57 -22.16 -8.54
C SER A 289 7.78 -23.38 -7.66
N ASP A 290 6.71 -23.91 -7.07
CA ASP A 290 6.77 -25.18 -6.37
C ASP A 290 7.00 -26.34 -7.36
N PRO A 291 7.77 -27.37 -6.97
CA PRO A 291 7.98 -28.56 -7.81
C PRO A 291 6.65 -29.24 -8.19
N GLY A 292 6.56 -29.73 -9.43
CA GLY A 292 5.39 -30.45 -9.93
C GLY A 292 4.27 -29.54 -10.47
N TYR A 293 4.51 -28.23 -10.62
CA TYR A 293 3.62 -27.30 -11.31
C TYR A 293 4.17 -26.90 -12.68
N PRO A 294 3.29 -26.55 -13.65
CA PRO A 294 1.82 -26.43 -13.52
C PRO A 294 1.11 -27.78 -13.42
N LYS A 295 -0.09 -27.74 -12.79
CA LYS A 295 -1.03 -28.86 -12.76
C LYS A 295 -2.26 -28.54 -13.59
N MET A 296 -3.00 -29.59 -13.97
CA MET A 296 -4.25 -29.45 -14.74
C MET A 296 -5.41 -29.07 -13.84
N MET A 297 -6.23 -28.10 -14.24
CA MET A 297 -7.41 -27.69 -13.49
C MET A 297 -8.49 -28.79 -13.45
N SER A 298 -8.53 -29.69 -14.42
CA SER A 298 -9.45 -30.83 -14.44
C SER A 298 -9.36 -31.72 -13.18
N SER A 299 -8.20 -31.75 -12.52
CA SER A 299 -8.00 -32.49 -11.26
C SER A 299 -8.54 -31.77 -10.02
N THR A 300 -8.96 -30.51 -10.12
CA THR A 300 -9.31 -29.65 -8.99
C THR A 300 -10.81 -29.44 -8.77
N GLY A 301 -11.65 -29.90 -9.72
CA GLY A 301 -13.08 -29.58 -9.74
C GLY A 301 -13.40 -28.12 -10.08
N LEU A 302 -12.41 -27.32 -10.49
CA LEU A 302 -12.61 -25.98 -11.04
C LEU A 302 -12.79 -26.04 -12.56
N PRO A 303 -13.52 -25.08 -13.17
CA PRO A 303 -13.58 -24.97 -14.61
C PRO A 303 -12.26 -24.45 -15.18
N SER A 304 -11.94 -24.77 -16.42
CA SER A 304 -10.87 -24.11 -17.18
C SER A 304 -11.21 -22.66 -17.50
N ASN A 305 -10.19 -21.86 -17.83
CA ASN A 305 -10.34 -20.43 -18.18
C ASN A 305 -11.14 -19.64 -17.14
N VAL A 306 -10.77 -19.75 -15.87
CA VAL A 306 -11.38 -18.95 -14.81
C VAL A 306 -11.16 -17.46 -15.06
N ASP A 307 -12.13 -16.62 -14.67
CA ASP A 307 -12.12 -15.18 -14.98
C ASP A 307 -11.40 -14.36 -13.90
N ALA A 308 -11.51 -14.75 -12.63
CA ALA A 308 -10.87 -14.06 -11.52
C ALA A 308 -10.70 -14.97 -10.30
N ALA A 309 -9.81 -14.59 -9.38
CA ALA A 309 -9.69 -15.22 -8.08
C ALA A 309 -9.35 -14.18 -7.00
N LEU A 310 -9.77 -14.42 -5.77
CA LEU A 310 -9.38 -13.59 -4.62
C LEU A 310 -9.35 -14.38 -3.32
N MET A 311 -8.56 -13.92 -2.38
CA MET A 311 -8.63 -14.33 -0.99
C MET A 311 -9.68 -13.46 -0.27
N PHE A 312 -10.75 -14.07 0.26
CA PHE A 312 -11.77 -13.36 1.03
C PHE A 312 -12.05 -14.11 2.32
N ARG A 313 -11.92 -13.44 3.47
CA ARG A 313 -12.09 -14.04 4.80
C ARG A 313 -11.35 -15.38 4.92
N ASP A 314 -10.06 -15.35 4.59
CA ASP A 314 -9.15 -16.48 4.68
C ASP A 314 -9.55 -17.72 3.84
N ARG A 315 -10.24 -17.47 2.72
CA ARG A 315 -10.66 -18.50 1.77
C ARG A 315 -10.41 -18.02 0.34
N ILE A 316 -9.92 -18.89 -0.50
CA ILE A 316 -9.78 -18.61 -1.93
C ILE A 316 -11.12 -18.85 -2.61
N TYR A 317 -11.56 -17.85 -3.35
CA TYR A 317 -12.72 -17.92 -4.24
C TYR A 317 -12.26 -17.72 -5.67
N VAL A 318 -12.79 -18.53 -6.55
CA VAL A 318 -12.51 -18.53 -8.00
C VAL A 318 -13.82 -18.27 -8.74
N PHE A 319 -13.78 -17.45 -9.78
CA PHE A 319 -14.96 -16.98 -10.50
C PHE A 319 -14.89 -17.37 -11.97
N LYS A 320 -16.03 -17.75 -12.52
CA LYS A 320 -16.21 -18.02 -13.96
C LYS A 320 -17.64 -17.72 -14.37
N GLY A 321 -17.82 -16.81 -15.32
CA GLY A 321 -19.16 -16.40 -15.75
C GLY A 321 -19.96 -15.83 -14.57
N GLY A 322 -21.18 -16.29 -14.42
CA GLY A 322 -22.06 -15.92 -13.29
C GLY A 322 -21.90 -16.81 -12.05
N GLU A 323 -20.88 -17.64 -11.99
CA GLU A 323 -20.69 -18.64 -10.94
C GLU A 323 -19.36 -18.46 -10.21
N TYR A 324 -19.27 -19.01 -9.00
CA TYR A 324 -18.06 -18.99 -8.22
C TYR A 324 -17.89 -20.28 -7.42
N TRP A 325 -16.62 -20.61 -7.17
CA TRP A 325 -16.18 -21.77 -6.38
C TRP A 325 -15.45 -21.26 -5.14
N ARG A 326 -15.60 -22.01 -4.03
CA ARG A 326 -14.64 -21.94 -2.93
C ARG A 326 -13.61 -23.03 -3.14
N TRP A 327 -12.33 -22.67 -3.16
CA TRP A 327 -11.24 -23.60 -3.38
C TRP A 327 -10.49 -23.85 -2.08
N ASN A 328 -10.20 -25.14 -1.82
CA ASN A 328 -9.38 -25.56 -0.70
C ASN A 328 -7.93 -25.64 -1.17
N GLU A 329 -7.10 -24.72 -0.74
CA GLU A 329 -5.68 -24.61 -1.13
C GLU A 329 -4.79 -25.73 -0.59
N TYR A 330 -5.20 -26.44 0.49
CA TYR A 330 -4.45 -27.55 1.07
C TYR A 330 -4.65 -28.85 0.29
N HIS A 331 -5.87 -29.10 -0.15
CA HIS A 331 -6.23 -30.27 -0.93
C HIS A 331 -6.26 -30.02 -2.44
N GLU A 332 -6.13 -28.73 -2.83
CA GLU A 332 -6.20 -28.28 -4.22
C GLU A 332 -7.48 -28.75 -4.95
N GLN A 333 -8.60 -28.68 -4.24
CA GLN A 333 -9.92 -29.14 -4.69
C GLN A 333 -10.98 -28.08 -4.47
N ALA A 334 -11.92 -28.00 -5.39
CA ALA A 334 -13.15 -27.24 -5.17
C ALA A 334 -13.95 -27.85 -4.00
N VAL A 335 -14.43 -26.99 -3.11
CA VAL A 335 -15.21 -27.43 -1.94
C VAL A 335 -16.56 -27.94 -2.39
N HIS A 336 -17.02 -29.05 -1.80
CA HIS A 336 -18.33 -29.63 -2.08
C HIS A 336 -19.47 -28.57 -1.90
N GLY A 337 -20.50 -28.64 -2.74
CA GLY A 337 -21.60 -27.67 -2.75
C GLY A 337 -21.33 -26.40 -3.58
N TYR A 338 -20.28 -26.39 -4.38
CA TYR A 338 -20.00 -25.39 -5.41
C TYR A 338 -20.03 -26.03 -6.80
N PRO A 339 -20.32 -25.26 -7.89
CA PRO A 339 -20.43 -23.80 -7.91
C PRO A 339 -21.70 -23.23 -7.29
N ARG A 340 -21.66 -21.92 -6.98
CA ARG A 340 -22.81 -21.11 -6.58
C ARG A 340 -22.93 -19.88 -7.46
N LYS A 341 -24.15 -19.33 -7.59
CA LYS A 341 -24.39 -18.13 -8.40
C LYS A 341 -23.85 -16.87 -7.70
N MET A 342 -23.08 -16.06 -8.45
CA MET A 342 -22.57 -14.78 -7.99
C MET A 342 -23.67 -13.82 -7.54
N ALA A 343 -24.73 -13.71 -8.35
CA ALA A 343 -25.85 -12.78 -8.10
C ALA A 343 -26.53 -12.96 -6.73
N THR A 344 -26.45 -14.14 -6.13
CA THR A 344 -27.03 -14.39 -4.80
C THR A 344 -26.10 -13.99 -3.66
N THR A 345 -24.79 -14.04 -3.87
CA THR A 345 -23.79 -13.85 -2.82
C THR A 345 -22.98 -12.57 -2.98
N TRP A 346 -22.55 -12.26 -4.21
CA TRP A 346 -21.72 -11.09 -4.56
C TRP A 346 -22.59 -10.06 -5.27
N ARG A 347 -23.51 -9.44 -4.51
CA ARG A 347 -24.56 -8.60 -5.08
C ARG A 347 -24.03 -7.29 -5.64
N GLY A 348 -24.38 -6.98 -6.88
CA GLY A 348 -23.95 -5.78 -7.59
C GLY A 348 -22.57 -5.87 -8.26
N VAL A 349 -21.90 -7.03 -8.15
CA VAL A 349 -20.67 -7.31 -8.90
C VAL A 349 -21.07 -7.79 -10.31
N PRO A 350 -20.36 -7.37 -11.36
CA PRO A 350 -20.63 -7.88 -12.72
C PRO A 350 -20.32 -9.37 -12.81
N SER A 351 -21.05 -10.07 -13.67
CA SER A 351 -20.68 -11.42 -14.08
C SER A 351 -19.39 -11.41 -14.88
N SER A 352 -18.60 -12.50 -14.84
CA SER A 352 -17.31 -12.61 -15.52
C SER A 352 -16.39 -11.42 -15.22
N PRO A 353 -15.99 -11.19 -13.97
CA PRO A 353 -15.02 -10.15 -13.65
C PRO A 353 -13.68 -10.48 -14.31
N ASP A 354 -12.96 -9.46 -14.79
CA ASP A 354 -11.65 -9.64 -15.44
C ASP A 354 -10.54 -9.90 -14.38
N ALA A 355 -10.72 -9.39 -13.16
CA ALA A 355 -9.83 -9.62 -12.04
C ALA A 355 -10.54 -9.38 -10.72
N ALA A 356 -9.98 -9.89 -9.62
CA ALA A 356 -10.47 -9.61 -8.27
C ALA A 356 -9.32 -9.64 -7.25
N LEU A 357 -9.44 -8.84 -6.20
CA LEU A 357 -8.41 -8.68 -5.19
C LEU A 357 -9.04 -8.40 -3.82
N THR A 358 -8.45 -8.94 -2.75
CA THR A 358 -8.57 -8.36 -1.43
C THR A 358 -7.29 -7.60 -1.11
N TRP A 359 -7.41 -6.29 -1.00
CA TRP A 359 -6.29 -5.38 -0.74
C TRP A 359 -5.75 -5.54 0.69
N GLY A 360 -4.56 -5.00 0.94
CA GLY A 360 -3.89 -5.07 2.25
C GLY A 360 -4.72 -4.54 3.43
N ASN A 361 -5.61 -3.59 3.19
CA ASN A 361 -6.55 -3.03 4.17
C ASN A 361 -7.81 -3.89 4.42
N GLY A 362 -7.93 -5.07 3.77
CA GLY A 362 -9.05 -5.99 3.94
C GLY A 362 -10.26 -5.73 3.05
N HIS A 363 -10.29 -4.66 2.26
CA HIS A 363 -11.34 -4.42 1.27
C HIS A 363 -11.18 -5.33 0.05
N SER A 364 -12.28 -5.81 -0.47
CA SER A 364 -12.31 -6.65 -1.68
C SER A 364 -12.83 -5.87 -2.88
N PHE A 365 -12.18 -6.06 -4.00
CA PHE A 365 -12.44 -5.35 -5.25
C PHE A 365 -12.62 -6.34 -6.38
N PHE A 366 -13.52 -5.99 -7.31
CA PHE A 366 -13.71 -6.69 -8.58
C PHE A 366 -13.50 -5.71 -9.71
N PHE A 367 -12.88 -6.15 -10.78
CA PHE A 367 -12.53 -5.35 -11.95
C PHE A 367 -13.25 -5.90 -13.17
N LYS A 368 -13.77 -5.02 -14.03
CA LYS A 368 -14.41 -5.37 -15.30
C LYS A 368 -14.40 -4.18 -16.24
N ASP A 369 -13.95 -4.38 -17.47
CA ASP A 369 -14.01 -3.39 -18.55
C ASP A 369 -13.47 -2.00 -18.13
N GLY A 370 -12.29 -1.96 -17.51
CA GLY A 370 -11.65 -0.73 -17.05
C GLY A 370 -12.32 -0.06 -15.84
N ARG A 371 -13.29 -0.73 -15.23
CA ARG A 371 -13.97 -0.24 -14.00
C ARG A 371 -13.76 -1.21 -12.85
N TYR A 372 -13.94 -0.71 -11.61
CA TYR A 372 -13.85 -1.55 -10.43
C TYR A 372 -15.00 -1.29 -9.43
N TRP A 373 -15.32 -2.33 -8.66
CA TRP A 373 -16.34 -2.35 -7.60
C TRP A 373 -15.70 -2.69 -6.28
N ARG A 374 -15.98 -1.91 -5.24
CA ARG A 374 -15.64 -2.25 -3.86
C ARG A 374 -16.80 -2.98 -3.20
N ILE A 375 -16.47 -4.04 -2.47
CA ILE A 375 -17.45 -4.91 -1.82
C ILE A 375 -17.39 -4.72 -0.31
N ASN A 376 -18.55 -4.50 0.28
CA ASN A 376 -18.70 -4.52 1.72
C ASN A 376 -18.46 -5.95 2.25
N SER A 377 -17.49 -6.10 3.13
CA SER A 377 -17.03 -7.41 3.62
C SER A 377 -18.09 -8.21 4.40
N HIS A 378 -19.09 -7.55 5.01
CA HIS A 378 -20.14 -8.20 5.77
C HIS A 378 -21.31 -8.62 4.89
N SER A 379 -21.86 -7.69 4.12
CA SER A 379 -23.05 -7.92 3.28
C SER A 379 -22.74 -8.58 1.95
N ARG A 380 -21.48 -8.57 1.50
CA ARG A 380 -21.03 -8.99 0.16
C ARG A 380 -21.78 -8.27 -0.96
N ARG A 381 -22.14 -7.01 -0.71
CA ARG A 381 -22.77 -6.13 -1.69
C ARG A 381 -21.77 -5.08 -2.16
N THR A 382 -21.91 -4.64 -3.40
CA THR A 382 -21.22 -3.45 -3.88
C THR A 382 -21.59 -2.26 -3.01
N GLU A 383 -20.59 -1.49 -2.62
CA GLU A 383 -20.78 -0.27 -1.85
C GLU A 383 -21.33 0.87 -2.73
N PRO A 384 -22.03 1.86 -2.16
CA PRO A 384 -22.48 3.03 -2.87
C PRO A 384 -21.33 3.78 -3.56
N GLY A 385 -21.59 4.41 -4.70
CA GLY A 385 -20.59 5.17 -5.46
C GLY A 385 -19.68 4.33 -6.38
N TYR A 386 -19.95 3.03 -6.54
CA TYR A 386 -19.28 2.16 -7.51
C TYR A 386 -20.22 1.78 -8.65
N PRO A 387 -19.67 1.49 -9.87
CA PRO A 387 -18.26 1.32 -10.22
C PRO A 387 -17.51 2.65 -10.42
N ARG A 388 -16.16 2.56 -10.34
CA ARG A 388 -15.24 3.65 -10.61
C ARG A 388 -14.22 3.27 -11.69
N ASP A 389 -13.51 4.26 -12.19
CA ASP A 389 -12.49 4.11 -13.22
C ASP A 389 -11.22 3.46 -12.64
N THR A 390 -10.77 2.34 -13.24
CA THR A 390 -9.57 1.61 -12.79
C THR A 390 -8.30 2.39 -13.10
N ALA A 391 -8.18 2.96 -14.29
CA ALA A 391 -6.97 3.64 -14.73
C ALA A 391 -6.67 4.88 -13.85
N ALA A 392 -7.70 5.67 -13.57
CA ALA A 392 -7.56 6.87 -12.74
C ALA A 392 -7.16 6.53 -11.30
N VAL A 393 -7.70 5.43 -10.75
CA VAL A 393 -7.58 5.10 -9.33
C VAL A 393 -6.41 4.16 -9.05
N TRP A 394 -6.29 3.09 -9.82
CA TRP A 394 -5.30 2.04 -9.57
C TRP A 394 -3.98 2.24 -10.31
N MET A 395 -4.03 2.91 -11.46
CA MET A 395 -2.84 3.12 -12.29
C MET A 395 -2.25 4.53 -12.17
N GLY A 396 -2.93 5.45 -11.47
CA GLY A 396 -2.46 6.83 -11.30
C GLY A 396 -2.58 7.68 -12.56
N CYS A 397 -3.49 7.34 -13.47
CA CYS A 397 -3.64 8.04 -14.74
C CYS A 397 -4.50 9.29 -14.58
N SER A 398 -3.96 10.44 -14.95
CA SER A 398 -4.75 11.67 -15.05
C SER A 398 -5.83 11.49 -16.12
N ARG A 399 -7.09 11.84 -15.81
CA ARG A 399 -8.13 11.93 -16.83
C ARG A 399 -7.70 12.98 -17.85
N SER A 400 -7.35 12.58 -19.06
CA SER A 400 -7.38 13.46 -20.21
C SER A 400 -8.85 13.85 -20.40
N LEU A 401 -9.20 15.09 -20.05
CA LEU A 401 -10.48 15.67 -20.41
C LEU A 401 -10.54 15.67 -21.94
N LYS A 402 -11.22 14.70 -22.53
CA LYS A 402 -11.70 14.82 -23.90
C LYS A 402 -12.61 16.02 -23.92
N GLN A 403 -12.18 17.03 -24.64
CA GLN A 403 -12.86 18.27 -24.93
C GLN A 403 -14.08 17.98 -25.82
N HIS A 404 -15.20 17.55 -25.21
CA HIS A 404 -16.57 17.56 -25.75
C HIS A 404 -17.46 17.01 -24.62
N ASP A 405 -18.10 17.95 -23.95
CA ASP A 405 -19.39 17.92 -23.28
C ASP A 405 -19.39 18.95 -22.12
N VAL A 406 -19.23 20.20 -22.53
CA VAL A 406 -19.71 21.31 -21.70
C VAL A 406 -21.15 21.58 -22.16
N VAL A 407 -22.10 21.03 -21.44
CA VAL A 407 -23.48 21.52 -21.45
C VAL A 407 -23.61 22.40 -20.24
N TRP A 408 -23.66 23.69 -20.48
CA TRP A 408 -24.14 24.69 -19.52
C TRP A 408 -25.64 24.63 -19.58
N ASP A 409 -26.32 24.13 -18.56
CA ASP A 409 -27.73 24.45 -18.33
C ASP A 409 -27.80 25.62 -17.35
N ASP A 410 -28.14 26.78 -17.91
CA ASP A 410 -28.68 27.94 -17.21
C ASP A 410 -30.11 27.62 -16.76
N VAL A 411 -30.39 27.62 -15.45
CA VAL A 411 -31.52 28.34 -14.82
C VAL A 411 -31.19 28.60 -13.35
#